data_3016cd3306f76c515b580e135e82653d
#
_entry.id   3016cd3306f76c515b580e135e82653d
#
_cell.length_a   1.000
_cell.length_b   1.000
_cell.length_c   1.000
_cell.angle_alpha   90.00
_cell.angle_beta   90.00
_cell.angle_gamma   90.00
#
_symmetry.space_group_name_H-M   'P 1'
#
loop_
_entity.id
_entity.type
_entity.pdbx_description
1 polymer ?
#
loop_
_entity_poly.entity_id
_entity_poly.type
_entity_poly.pdbx_seq_one_letter_code
_entity_poly.pdbx_strand_id
1 'polypeptide(L)'
;MFVLDSHCDTPSQIMRLRDLSMDNPYAHIDFPKLKKGCIDASFFALYTPGTMEPDTATRYALEMIAGVNDAVEASSDIAALAKTPEEAFRNKDTGKISIFLGMENGLPIQGSLALLRQFYRMGVRYMTLTHNTDNLICDSAAQGHCWGGLSPFGREVVAEMNRLGMIIDLAHASDKTFYDCIKYSKAPVVSTHSCCRALAKHRRNMTDDMIKCIAETGGVIQINFYPLFLSDEFAETLEHSGLDPISDEIEARFIMDPASEANRRDWIEIQQKLAELKRPSYKRIIDHIDHAVSIAGVDHVGIGSDFDGINVTPEGLEDVSKMPVVFEEMGKRGYSESDIEKIAGLNFMRVMKTVESLAERR
;
A
#
# COMPACT_ATOMS: atom_id res chain seq x y z
N MET A 1 -21.04 6.88 0.15
CA MET A 1 -19.88 6.01 -0.14
C MET A 1 -18.77 6.30 0.86
N PHE A 2 -18.02 5.29 1.31
CA PHE A 2 -16.81 5.40 2.12
C PHE A 2 -15.61 4.99 1.26
N VAL A 3 -14.65 5.91 1.08
CA VAL A 3 -13.49 5.69 0.20
C VAL A 3 -12.23 5.52 1.05
N LEU A 4 -11.55 4.40 0.87
CA LEU A 4 -10.31 4.06 1.55
C LEU A 4 -9.24 3.65 0.53
N ASP A 5 -8.10 4.30 0.59
CA ASP A 5 -6.88 3.86 -0.07
C ASP A 5 -6.04 3.03 0.92
N SER A 6 -5.81 1.77 0.59
CA SER A 6 -5.15 0.84 1.52
C SER A 6 -3.63 0.97 1.58
N HIS A 7 -3.01 1.75 0.68
CA HIS A 7 -1.55 1.88 0.66
C HIS A 7 -1.08 3.12 -0.09
N CYS A 8 -0.28 3.93 0.58
CA CYS A 8 0.51 4.99 -0.04
C CYS A 8 1.78 5.27 0.79
N ASP A 9 2.86 5.71 0.13
CA ASP A 9 4.18 5.95 0.73
C ASP A 9 4.42 7.38 1.18
N THR A 10 3.35 8.09 1.47
CA THR A 10 3.38 9.49 1.91
C THR A 10 4.29 9.74 3.13
N PRO A 11 4.44 8.83 4.12
CA PRO A 11 5.40 9.02 5.21
C PRO A 11 6.83 9.22 4.73
N SER A 12 7.25 8.51 3.69
CA SER A 12 8.58 8.71 3.07
C SER A 12 8.76 10.13 2.50
N GLN A 13 7.68 10.74 2.03
CA GLN A 13 7.71 12.10 1.51
C GLN A 13 7.75 13.16 2.64
N ILE A 14 7.15 12.87 3.80
CA ILE A 14 7.32 13.71 5.00
C ILE A 14 8.79 13.72 5.42
N MET A 15 9.45 12.58 5.39
CA MET A 15 10.91 12.48 5.64
C MET A 15 11.74 13.26 4.62
N ARG A 16 11.19 13.48 3.41
CA ARG A 16 11.76 14.33 2.35
C ARG A 16 11.27 15.79 2.45
N LEU A 17 10.82 16.22 3.62
CA LEU A 17 10.40 17.59 3.96
C LEU A 17 9.16 18.09 3.19
N ARG A 18 8.28 17.17 2.77
CA ARG A 18 7.00 17.55 2.19
C ARG A 18 6.03 18.03 3.28
N ASP A 19 5.45 19.21 3.07
CA ASP A 19 4.34 19.72 3.87
C ASP A 19 3.01 19.23 3.28
N LEU A 20 2.29 18.39 4.02
CA LEU A 20 1.01 17.82 3.59
C LEU A 20 -0.17 18.80 3.68
N SER A 21 -0.02 19.93 4.35
CA SER A 21 -1.07 20.96 4.46
C SER A 21 -1.22 21.78 3.18
N MET A 22 -0.23 21.74 2.29
CA MET A 22 -0.14 22.56 1.08
C MET A 22 -0.41 21.72 -0.17
N ASP A 23 -1.21 22.25 -1.10
CA ASP A 23 -1.37 21.66 -2.45
C ASP A 23 -0.04 21.73 -3.20
N ASN A 24 0.57 20.59 -3.44
CA ASN A 24 1.86 20.47 -4.12
C ASN A 24 1.67 19.86 -5.51
N PRO A 25 1.95 20.59 -6.61
CA PRO A 25 1.71 20.11 -7.97
C PRO A 25 2.53 18.87 -8.37
N TYR A 26 3.58 18.54 -7.60
CA TYR A 26 4.44 17.39 -7.85
C TYR A 26 4.19 16.23 -6.88
N ALA A 27 3.20 16.35 -5.98
CA ALA A 27 2.83 15.31 -5.04
C ALA A 27 1.67 14.47 -5.56
N HIS A 28 1.71 13.16 -5.30
CA HIS A 28 0.53 12.34 -5.50
C HIS A 28 -0.49 12.55 -4.38
N ILE A 29 -0.01 12.75 -3.14
CA ILE A 29 -0.84 12.93 -1.95
C ILE A 29 -0.42 14.19 -1.17
N ASP A 30 -1.42 14.96 -0.81
CA ASP A 30 -1.47 15.96 0.26
C ASP A 30 -2.92 16.06 0.78
N PHE A 31 -3.16 16.71 1.91
CA PHE A 31 -4.50 16.79 2.50
C PHE A 31 -5.51 17.52 1.59
N PRO A 32 -5.18 18.64 0.92
CA PRO A 32 -6.05 19.23 -0.09
C PRO A 32 -6.46 18.26 -1.21
N LYS A 33 -5.52 17.46 -1.73
CA LYS A 33 -5.82 16.48 -2.78
C LYS A 33 -6.64 15.30 -2.28
N LEU A 34 -6.36 14.77 -1.08
CA LEU A 34 -7.19 13.73 -0.45
C LEU A 34 -8.63 14.18 -0.32
N LYS A 35 -8.85 15.42 0.12
CA LYS A 35 -10.19 16.01 0.22
C LYS A 35 -10.87 16.15 -1.14
N LYS A 36 -10.15 16.64 -2.16
CA LYS A 36 -10.65 16.79 -3.51
C LYS A 36 -10.96 15.43 -4.16
N GLY A 37 -10.15 14.41 -3.85
CA GLY A 37 -10.36 13.02 -4.28
C GLY A 37 -11.46 12.28 -3.53
N CYS A 38 -12.15 12.95 -2.59
CA CYS A 38 -13.20 12.37 -1.75
C CYS A 38 -12.71 11.14 -0.94
N ILE A 39 -11.46 11.14 -0.50
CA ILE A 39 -10.88 10.08 0.32
C ILE A 39 -11.34 10.28 1.77
N ASP A 40 -11.92 9.26 2.36
CA ASP A 40 -12.35 9.25 3.76
C ASP A 40 -11.28 8.64 4.69
N ALA A 41 -10.48 7.72 4.14
CA ALA A 41 -9.38 7.10 4.86
C ALA A 41 -8.21 6.74 3.94
N SER A 42 -6.98 6.78 4.46
CA SER A 42 -5.80 6.32 3.76
C SER A 42 -4.84 5.63 4.73
N PHE A 43 -4.23 4.54 4.28
CA PHE A 43 -3.13 3.91 4.99
C PHE A 43 -1.80 4.50 4.53
N PHE A 44 -1.13 5.15 5.45
CA PHE A 44 0.21 5.69 5.31
C PHE A 44 1.22 4.61 5.65
N ALA A 45 1.92 4.10 4.64
CA ALA A 45 2.87 3.01 4.76
C ALA A 45 4.23 3.51 5.28
N LEU A 46 4.70 2.92 6.36
CA LEU A 46 6.02 3.15 6.92
C LEU A 46 7.01 2.27 6.15
N TYR A 47 7.38 2.73 4.96
CA TYR A 47 8.29 2.01 4.07
C TYR A 47 9.74 2.06 4.57
N THR A 48 10.40 0.90 4.58
CA THR A 48 11.83 0.80 4.87
C THR A 48 12.55 0.00 3.80
N PRO A 49 13.58 0.57 3.13
CA PRO A 49 14.38 -0.17 2.16
C PRO A 49 14.99 -1.44 2.76
N GLY A 50 14.90 -2.55 2.04
CA GLY A 50 15.44 -3.83 2.50
C GLY A 50 16.97 -3.88 2.61
N THR A 51 17.67 -2.89 2.06
CA THR A 51 19.14 -2.71 2.17
C THR A 51 19.56 -1.88 3.40
N MET A 52 18.58 -1.34 4.15
CA MET A 52 18.86 -0.54 5.34
C MET A 52 19.31 -1.46 6.49
N GLU A 53 20.26 -0.98 7.29
CA GLU A 53 20.64 -1.67 8.52
C GLU A 53 19.43 -1.76 9.48
N PRO A 54 19.20 -2.91 10.14
CA PRO A 54 17.99 -3.15 10.94
C PRO A 54 17.72 -2.09 12.02
N ASP A 55 18.76 -1.66 12.78
CA ASP A 55 18.62 -0.61 13.79
C ASP A 55 18.21 0.74 13.16
N THR A 56 18.77 1.05 12.01
CA THR A 56 18.41 2.25 11.24
C THR A 56 16.98 2.16 10.74
N ALA A 57 16.55 1.00 10.24
CA ALA A 57 15.18 0.77 9.79
C ALA A 57 14.16 0.97 10.92
N THR A 58 14.46 0.46 12.12
CA THR A 58 13.60 0.68 13.29
C THR A 58 13.49 2.15 13.64
N ARG A 59 14.63 2.87 13.71
CA ARG A 59 14.64 4.30 13.98
C ARG A 59 13.90 5.09 12.91
N TYR A 60 14.13 4.78 11.64
CA TYR A 60 13.47 5.45 10.51
C TYR A 60 11.95 5.26 10.52
N ALA A 61 11.47 4.03 10.83
CA ALA A 61 10.05 3.78 11.00
C ALA A 61 9.43 4.58 12.17
N LEU A 62 10.15 4.75 13.28
CA LEU A 62 9.71 5.58 14.41
C LEU A 62 9.69 7.08 14.05
N GLU A 63 10.68 7.56 13.31
CA GLU A 63 10.72 8.94 12.81
C GLU A 63 9.57 9.22 11.83
N MET A 64 9.23 8.26 10.95
CA MET A 64 8.04 8.38 10.08
C MET A 64 6.74 8.44 10.89
N ILE A 65 6.58 7.62 11.94
CA ILE A 65 5.40 7.70 12.83
C ILE A 65 5.30 9.09 13.46
N ALA A 66 6.41 9.63 13.96
CA ALA A 66 6.45 10.97 14.54
C ALA A 66 6.05 12.04 13.50
N GLY A 67 6.65 11.99 12.30
CA GLY A 67 6.33 12.92 11.22
C GLY A 67 4.87 12.87 10.77
N VAL A 68 4.27 11.68 10.70
CA VAL A 68 2.82 11.54 10.40
C VAL A 68 1.98 12.14 11.52
N ASN A 69 2.32 11.88 12.79
CA ASN A 69 1.61 12.45 13.93
C ASN A 69 1.64 13.97 13.89
N ASP A 70 2.83 14.56 13.68
CA ASP A 70 3.02 16.02 13.60
C ASP A 70 2.22 16.62 12.43
N ALA A 71 2.24 15.99 11.25
CA ALA A 71 1.49 16.44 10.07
C ALA A 71 -0.04 16.41 10.29
N VAL A 72 -0.54 15.35 10.95
CA VAL A 72 -1.97 15.21 11.27
C VAL A 72 -2.37 16.20 12.36
N GLU A 73 -1.53 16.42 13.38
CA GLU A 73 -1.79 17.42 14.43
C GLU A 73 -1.85 18.82 13.85
N ALA A 74 -0.90 19.19 12.99
CA ALA A 74 -0.87 20.48 12.29
C ALA A 74 -2.08 20.73 11.38
N SER A 75 -2.75 19.65 10.92
CA SER A 75 -3.93 19.69 10.03
C SER A 75 -5.16 19.05 10.67
N SER A 76 -5.29 19.19 11.99
CA SER A 76 -6.32 18.52 12.79
C SER A 76 -7.76 18.95 12.50
N ASP A 77 -7.98 19.98 11.74
CA ASP A 77 -9.26 20.39 11.16
C ASP A 77 -9.65 19.52 9.92
N ILE A 78 -8.67 18.94 9.24
CA ILE A 78 -8.86 18.16 7.99
C ILE A 78 -8.67 16.67 8.22
N ALA A 79 -7.69 16.26 9.04
CA ALA A 79 -7.31 14.88 9.22
C ALA A 79 -7.29 14.47 10.70
N ALA A 80 -7.40 13.17 10.94
CA ALA A 80 -7.25 12.57 12.26
C ALA A 80 -6.64 11.17 12.14
N LEU A 81 -5.82 10.78 13.11
CA LEU A 81 -5.36 9.39 13.20
C LEU A 81 -6.54 8.46 13.49
N ALA A 82 -6.50 7.26 12.94
CA ALA A 82 -7.45 6.20 13.24
C ALA A 82 -6.72 4.87 13.48
N LYS A 83 -7.26 4.07 14.38
CA LYS A 83 -6.75 2.73 14.70
C LYS A 83 -7.80 1.65 14.51
N THR A 84 -9.07 2.03 14.37
CA THR A 84 -10.20 1.12 14.20
C THR A 84 -11.14 1.61 13.11
N PRO A 85 -11.93 0.71 12.49
CA PRO A 85 -12.96 1.10 11.55
C PRO A 85 -13.97 2.10 12.13
N GLU A 86 -14.36 1.92 13.39
CA GLU A 86 -15.31 2.78 14.08
C GLU A 86 -14.77 4.22 14.26
N GLU A 87 -13.46 4.36 14.49
CA GLU A 87 -12.81 5.68 14.53
C GLU A 87 -12.87 6.36 13.16
N ALA A 88 -12.60 5.62 12.09
CA ALA A 88 -12.64 6.16 10.75
C ALA A 88 -14.06 6.61 10.34
N PHE A 89 -15.10 5.85 10.67
CA PHE A 89 -16.48 6.28 10.41
C PHE A 89 -16.82 7.54 11.20
N ARG A 90 -16.43 7.63 12.48
CA ARG A 90 -16.63 8.86 13.29
C ARG A 90 -15.89 10.07 12.71
N ASN A 91 -14.66 9.88 12.24
CA ASN A 91 -13.90 10.95 11.60
C ASN A 91 -14.62 11.47 10.35
N LYS A 92 -15.11 10.57 9.50
CA LYS A 92 -15.91 10.92 8.33
C LYS A 92 -17.15 11.72 8.70
N ASP A 93 -17.88 11.31 9.74
CA ASP A 93 -19.09 12.02 10.23
C ASP A 93 -18.78 13.46 10.68
N THR A 94 -17.52 13.72 11.08
CA THR A 94 -17.03 15.06 11.43
C THR A 94 -16.29 15.78 10.29
N GLY A 95 -16.29 15.21 9.09
CA GLY A 95 -15.68 15.78 7.90
C GLY A 95 -14.16 15.66 7.84
N LYS A 96 -13.56 14.75 8.65
CA LYS A 96 -12.12 14.52 8.70
C LYS A 96 -11.72 13.26 7.95
N ILE A 97 -10.55 13.30 7.32
CA ILE A 97 -9.90 12.17 6.68
C ILE A 97 -9.17 11.34 7.74
N SER A 98 -9.38 10.04 7.75
CA SER A 98 -8.71 9.13 8.66
C SER A 98 -7.36 8.69 8.12
N ILE A 99 -6.30 8.86 8.89
CA ILE A 99 -4.97 8.35 8.58
C ILE A 99 -4.70 7.14 9.46
N PHE A 100 -4.55 5.98 8.81
CA PHE A 100 -4.08 4.74 9.40
C PHE A 100 -2.59 4.58 9.14
N LEU A 101 -1.93 3.78 9.97
CA LEU A 101 -0.53 3.41 9.76
C LEU A 101 -0.43 1.95 9.32
N GLY A 102 0.26 1.70 8.22
CA GLY A 102 0.76 0.41 7.79
C GLY A 102 2.28 0.35 7.93
N MET A 103 2.86 -0.82 8.06
CA MET A 103 4.30 -1.02 7.97
C MET A 103 4.61 -1.75 6.67
N GLU A 104 5.43 -1.16 5.82
CA GLU A 104 5.91 -1.83 4.61
C GLU A 104 7.35 -2.29 4.79
N ASN A 105 7.52 -3.60 4.72
CA ASN A 105 8.69 -4.38 5.12
C ASN A 105 8.79 -4.61 6.63
N GLY A 106 8.84 -5.88 7.02
CA GLY A 106 9.01 -6.27 8.44
C GLY A 106 10.43 -6.10 9.00
N LEU A 107 11.36 -5.50 8.25
CA LEU A 107 12.74 -5.26 8.69
C LEU A 107 12.83 -4.52 10.03
N PRO A 108 11.99 -3.49 10.33
CA PRO A 108 12.04 -2.74 11.58
C PRO A 108 11.80 -3.57 12.86
N ILE A 109 11.21 -4.76 12.76
CA ILE A 109 11.02 -5.60 13.95
C ILE A 109 12.26 -6.42 14.34
N GLN A 110 13.31 -6.47 13.53
CA GLN A 110 14.64 -7.01 13.83
C GLN A 110 14.63 -8.43 14.45
N GLY A 111 13.74 -9.31 14.05
CA GLY A 111 13.60 -10.63 14.67
C GLY A 111 13.01 -10.60 16.09
N SER A 112 12.33 -9.51 16.49
CA SER A 112 11.77 -9.31 17.83
C SER A 112 10.26 -9.12 17.82
N LEU A 113 9.51 -10.09 18.35
CA LEU A 113 8.07 -9.95 18.58
C LEU A 113 7.74 -8.81 19.56
N ALA A 114 8.68 -8.42 20.42
CA ALA A 114 8.47 -7.28 21.32
C ALA A 114 8.40 -5.96 20.53
N LEU A 115 9.23 -5.78 19.49
CA LEU A 115 9.16 -4.62 18.59
C LEU A 115 7.87 -4.63 17.78
N LEU A 116 7.44 -5.78 17.24
CA LEU A 116 6.14 -5.91 16.56
C LEU A 116 4.99 -5.41 17.44
N ARG A 117 4.95 -5.81 18.73
CA ARG A 117 3.95 -5.35 19.70
C ARG A 117 4.01 -3.84 19.93
N GLN A 118 5.20 -3.24 19.95
CA GLN A 118 5.33 -1.80 20.12
C GLN A 118 4.78 -1.04 18.91
N PHE A 119 5.11 -1.45 17.69
CA PHE A 119 4.55 -0.85 16.49
C PHE A 119 3.02 -0.94 16.46
N TYR A 120 2.43 -2.10 16.84
CA TYR A 120 0.98 -2.23 16.99
C TYR A 120 0.40 -1.24 18.01
N ARG A 121 1.03 -1.08 19.19
CA ARG A 121 0.60 -0.12 20.22
C ARG A 121 0.67 1.33 19.73
N MET A 122 1.67 1.67 18.91
CA MET A 122 1.80 2.98 18.29
C MET A 122 0.77 3.24 17.19
N GLY A 123 0.04 2.23 16.74
CA GLY A 123 -1.07 2.41 15.81
C GLY A 123 -0.93 1.70 14.47
N VAL A 124 0.15 0.98 14.22
CA VAL A 124 0.31 0.19 13.00
C VAL A 124 -0.74 -0.92 12.96
N ARG A 125 -1.46 -1.05 11.85
CA ARG A 125 -2.60 -1.96 11.72
C ARG A 125 -2.42 -3.06 10.71
N TYR A 126 -1.50 -2.91 9.76
CA TYR A 126 -1.00 -4.02 8.96
C TYR A 126 0.54 -4.02 8.89
N MET A 127 1.11 -5.16 8.53
CA MET A 127 2.50 -5.25 8.16
C MET A 127 2.63 -6.08 6.88
N THR A 128 3.22 -5.47 5.84
CA THR A 128 3.73 -6.17 4.67
C THR A 128 5.00 -6.90 5.10
N LEU A 129 5.00 -8.23 5.02
CA LEU A 129 6.01 -9.06 5.67
C LEU A 129 7.43 -8.80 5.16
N THR A 130 7.56 -8.44 3.90
CA THR A 130 8.83 -8.09 3.25
C THR A 130 8.58 -7.06 2.15
N HIS A 131 9.64 -6.49 1.58
CA HIS A 131 9.58 -5.67 0.37
C HIS A 131 10.32 -6.38 -0.79
N ASN A 132 11.27 -5.74 -1.46
CA ASN A 132 11.99 -6.30 -2.61
C ASN A 132 13.23 -7.15 -2.23
N THR A 133 13.45 -7.42 -0.94
CA THR A 133 14.54 -8.27 -0.43
C THR A 133 14.00 -9.28 0.56
N ASP A 134 14.58 -10.47 0.59
CA ASP A 134 14.34 -11.42 1.66
C ASP A 134 14.76 -10.82 3.01
N ASN A 135 14.03 -11.15 4.08
CA ASN A 135 14.35 -10.71 5.42
C ASN A 135 14.24 -11.87 6.43
N LEU A 136 14.31 -11.60 7.74
CA LEU A 136 14.20 -12.64 8.75
C LEU A 136 12.83 -13.32 8.83
N ILE A 137 11.80 -12.72 8.21
CA ILE A 137 10.42 -13.23 8.26
C ILE A 137 10.14 -14.18 7.09
N CYS A 138 10.49 -13.77 5.86
CA CYS A 138 10.11 -14.53 4.68
C CYS A 138 10.89 -14.15 3.43
N ASP A 139 10.67 -14.91 2.38
CA ASP A 139 11.14 -14.63 1.02
C ASP A 139 10.27 -13.61 0.30
N SER A 140 10.92 -12.73 -0.45
CA SER A 140 10.33 -11.71 -1.32
C SER A 140 10.05 -12.24 -2.74
N ALA A 141 9.06 -11.68 -3.42
CA ALA A 141 8.84 -11.93 -4.85
C ALA A 141 10.01 -11.45 -5.73
N ALA A 142 10.82 -10.51 -5.25
CA ALA A 142 11.94 -9.93 -5.99
C ALA A 142 13.22 -10.77 -5.92
N GLN A 143 13.49 -11.41 -4.78
CA GLN A 143 14.70 -12.22 -4.56
C GLN A 143 14.37 -13.70 -4.29
N GLY A 144 13.60 -13.96 -3.33
CA GLY A 144 12.87 -15.15 -2.97
C GLY A 144 13.56 -16.49 -2.97
N HIS A 145 14.54 -16.78 -2.05
CA HIS A 145 15.02 -18.16 -1.94
C HIS A 145 15.77 -18.49 -0.64
N CYS A 146 15.80 -17.59 0.36
CA CYS A 146 16.52 -17.84 1.61
C CYS A 146 15.84 -18.92 2.47
N TRP A 147 14.51 -18.93 2.49
CA TRP A 147 13.72 -19.76 3.41
C TRP A 147 12.84 -20.78 2.70
N GLY A 148 12.59 -20.61 1.40
CA GLY A 148 11.58 -21.38 0.67
C GLY A 148 10.17 -21.04 1.15
N GLY A 149 9.89 -19.80 1.49
CA GLY A 149 8.63 -19.26 2.00
C GLY A 149 8.78 -18.53 3.34
N LEU A 150 7.93 -18.83 4.34
CA LEU A 150 8.07 -18.31 5.69
C LEU A 150 9.25 -18.98 6.43
N SER A 151 10.08 -18.16 7.06
CA SER A 151 11.10 -18.64 8.01
C SER A 151 10.45 -19.23 9.28
N PRO A 152 11.22 -19.93 10.14
CA PRO A 152 10.73 -20.29 11.48
C PRO A 152 10.23 -19.08 12.29
N PHE A 153 10.96 -17.96 12.25
CA PHE A 153 10.55 -16.71 12.90
C PHE A 153 9.32 -16.10 12.22
N GLY A 154 9.21 -16.19 10.89
CA GLY A 154 8.04 -15.71 10.14
C GLY A 154 6.74 -16.39 10.60
N ARG A 155 6.77 -17.65 10.96
CA ARG A 155 5.60 -18.35 11.52
C ARG A 155 5.20 -17.81 12.89
N GLU A 156 6.18 -17.45 13.74
CA GLU A 156 5.93 -16.79 15.02
C GLU A 156 5.34 -15.39 14.80
N VAL A 157 5.84 -14.64 13.81
CA VAL A 157 5.31 -13.33 13.42
C VAL A 157 3.85 -13.44 12.98
N VAL A 158 3.52 -14.37 12.08
CA VAL A 158 2.14 -14.61 11.62
C VAL A 158 1.22 -14.93 12.80
N ALA A 159 1.64 -15.82 13.71
CA ALA A 159 0.87 -16.15 14.89
C ALA A 159 0.66 -14.95 15.83
N GLU A 160 1.70 -14.13 16.02
CA GLU A 160 1.63 -12.95 16.87
C GLU A 160 0.78 -11.84 16.26
N MET A 161 0.83 -11.64 14.94
CA MET A 161 -0.05 -10.70 14.23
C MET A 161 -1.52 -11.10 14.40
N ASN A 162 -1.85 -12.38 14.23
CA ASN A 162 -3.21 -12.87 14.50
C ASN A 162 -3.62 -12.60 15.96
N ARG A 163 -2.74 -12.89 16.94
CA ARG A 163 -2.98 -12.66 18.36
C ARG A 163 -3.25 -11.19 18.68
N LEU A 164 -2.55 -10.27 18.01
CA LEU A 164 -2.70 -8.84 18.20
C LEU A 164 -3.95 -8.26 17.50
N GLY A 165 -4.47 -8.92 16.49
CA GLY A 165 -5.45 -8.33 15.57
C GLY A 165 -4.79 -7.39 14.56
N MET A 166 -3.57 -7.71 14.14
CA MET A 166 -2.81 -6.98 13.10
C MET A 166 -2.96 -7.71 11.77
N ILE A 167 -3.30 -6.98 10.72
CA ILE A 167 -3.52 -7.54 9.39
C ILE A 167 -2.20 -7.98 8.77
N ILE A 168 -2.17 -9.21 8.23
CA ILE A 168 -1.04 -9.73 7.46
C ILE A 168 -1.23 -9.29 6.01
N ASP A 169 -0.27 -8.51 5.52
CA ASP A 169 -0.23 -8.07 4.13
C ASP A 169 0.78 -8.90 3.33
N LEU A 170 0.33 -9.45 2.21
CA LEU A 170 1.08 -10.35 1.33
C LEU A 170 1.56 -9.66 0.04
N ALA A 171 1.37 -8.35 -0.09
CA ALA A 171 2.07 -7.61 -1.12
C ALA A 171 3.59 -7.84 -0.96
N HIS A 172 4.34 -7.89 -2.07
CA HIS A 172 5.78 -8.21 -2.12
C HIS A 172 6.20 -9.64 -1.72
N ALA A 173 5.32 -10.45 -1.13
CA ALA A 173 5.65 -11.81 -0.74
C ALA A 173 5.92 -12.71 -1.96
N SER A 174 6.89 -13.64 -1.85
CA SER A 174 7.04 -14.69 -2.85
C SER A 174 5.80 -15.58 -2.90
N ASP A 175 5.56 -16.25 -4.04
CA ASP A 175 4.44 -17.18 -4.19
C ASP A 175 4.45 -18.21 -3.05
N LYS A 176 5.63 -18.70 -2.66
CA LYS A 176 5.76 -19.66 -1.57
C LYS A 176 5.45 -19.07 -0.19
N THR A 177 5.91 -17.85 0.08
CA THR A 177 5.54 -17.10 1.29
C THR A 177 4.04 -16.89 1.36
N PHE A 178 3.42 -16.54 0.23
CA PHE A 178 1.97 -16.38 0.13
C PHE A 178 1.23 -17.64 0.62
N TYR A 179 1.52 -18.80 0.03
CA TYR A 179 0.82 -20.05 0.39
C TYR A 179 1.13 -20.51 1.82
N ASP A 180 2.33 -20.25 2.33
CA ASP A 180 2.64 -20.50 3.73
C ASP A 180 1.80 -19.63 4.66
N CYS A 181 1.60 -18.34 4.34
CA CYS A 181 0.73 -17.46 5.12
C CYS A 181 -0.74 -17.91 5.08
N ILE A 182 -1.26 -18.29 3.91
CA ILE A 182 -2.62 -18.89 3.80
C ILE A 182 -2.76 -20.10 4.73
N LYS A 183 -1.72 -20.93 4.82
CA LYS A 183 -1.73 -22.14 5.66
C LYS A 183 -1.67 -21.85 7.14
N TYR A 184 -0.89 -20.84 7.57
CA TYR A 184 -0.60 -20.60 8.98
C TYR A 184 -1.43 -19.50 9.62
N SER A 185 -1.98 -18.56 8.84
CA SER A 185 -2.87 -17.53 9.37
C SER A 185 -4.20 -18.11 9.80
N LYS A 186 -4.70 -17.62 10.94
CA LYS A 186 -6.05 -17.91 11.47
C LYS A 186 -7.04 -16.77 11.22
N ALA A 187 -6.55 -15.68 10.64
CA ALA A 187 -7.33 -14.49 10.31
C ALA A 187 -7.26 -14.23 8.80
N PRO A 188 -8.20 -13.48 8.24
CA PRO A 188 -8.13 -13.01 6.86
C PRO A 188 -6.79 -12.33 6.58
N VAL A 189 -6.22 -12.60 5.39
CA VAL A 189 -5.02 -11.93 4.89
C VAL A 189 -5.38 -10.99 3.75
N VAL A 190 -4.53 -10.02 3.47
CA VAL A 190 -4.74 -9.07 2.37
C VAL A 190 -3.53 -9.01 1.45
N SER A 191 -3.73 -8.43 0.28
CA SER A 191 -2.66 -7.79 -0.48
C SER A 191 -3.03 -6.34 -0.67
N THR A 192 -2.30 -5.44 0.00
CA THR A 192 -2.65 -4.02 0.06
C THR A 192 -2.44 -3.28 -1.25
N HIS A 193 -1.57 -3.79 -2.15
CA HIS A 193 -1.25 -3.17 -3.44
C HIS A 193 -0.64 -4.20 -4.41
N SER A 194 -1.51 -4.93 -5.12
CA SER A 194 -1.11 -5.91 -6.16
C SER A 194 -2.11 -5.90 -7.32
N CYS A 195 -1.70 -6.41 -8.48
CA CYS A 195 -2.57 -6.55 -9.65
C CYS A 195 -2.76 -8.03 -10.04
N CYS A 196 -3.42 -8.30 -11.17
CA CYS A 196 -3.70 -9.64 -11.66
C CYS A 196 -2.61 -10.08 -12.63
N ARG A 197 -1.92 -11.21 -12.32
CA ARG A 197 -0.82 -11.76 -13.15
C ARG A 197 -1.32 -12.26 -14.50
N ALA A 198 -2.58 -12.63 -14.61
CA ALA A 198 -3.21 -13.00 -15.87
C ALA A 198 -3.29 -11.84 -16.88
N LEU A 199 -3.32 -10.58 -16.42
CA LEU A 199 -3.43 -9.39 -17.26
C LEU A 199 -2.10 -8.67 -17.50
N ALA A 200 -1.12 -8.83 -16.58
CA ALA A 200 0.24 -8.31 -16.69
C ALA A 200 1.19 -9.25 -15.95
N LYS A 201 2.18 -9.81 -16.67
CA LYS A 201 3.05 -10.88 -16.20
C LYS A 201 4.16 -10.39 -15.27
N HIS A 202 3.83 -9.59 -14.31
CA HIS A 202 4.79 -9.12 -13.32
C HIS A 202 4.79 -10.01 -12.07
N ARG A 203 5.99 -10.26 -11.50
CA ARG A 203 6.14 -11.12 -10.30
C ARG A 203 5.41 -10.61 -9.06
N ARG A 204 5.16 -9.29 -8.99
CA ARG A 204 4.41 -8.63 -7.91
C ARG A 204 2.90 -8.87 -8.01
N ASN A 205 2.42 -9.30 -9.16
CA ASN A 205 1.00 -9.56 -9.42
C ASN A 205 0.61 -10.95 -8.94
N MET A 206 -0.64 -11.08 -8.51
CA MET A 206 -1.20 -12.34 -8.01
C MET A 206 -1.76 -13.20 -9.13
N THR A 207 -1.54 -14.50 -9.03
CA THR A 207 -2.23 -15.48 -9.90
C THR A 207 -3.71 -15.57 -9.52
N ASP A 208 -4.53 -16.09 -10.44
CA ASP A 208 -5.96 -16.32 -10.18
C ASP A 208 -6.19 -17.24 -8.98
N ASP A 209 -5.32 -18.24 -8.78
CA ASP A 209 -5.37 -19.12 -7.63
C ASP A 209 -5.07 -18.36 -6.31
N MET A 210 -4.09 -17.47 -6.31
CA MET A 210 -3.81 -16.62 -5.15
C MET A 210 -4.98 -15.69 -4.81
N ILE A 211 -5.59 -15.07 -5.83
CA ILE A 211 -6.76 -14.19 -5.66
C ILE A 211 -7.91 -14.98 -5.03
N LYS A 212 -8.15 -16.20 -5.51
CA LYS A 212 -9.14 -17.11 -4.94
C LYS A 212 -8.81 -17.50 -3.50
N CYS A 213 -7.56 -17.85 -3.20
CA CYS A 213 -7.11 -18.18 -1.85
C CYS A 213 -7.32 -17.01 -0.86
N ILE A 214 -7.03 -15.76 -1.26
CA ILE A 214 -7.33 -14.58 -0.41
C ILE A 214 -8.82 -14.52 -0.10
N ALA A 215 -9.68 -14.67 -1.11
CA ALA A 215 -11.13 -14.64 -0.91
C ALA A 215 -11.60 -15.74 0.06
N GLU A 216 -11.06 -16.95 -0.07
CA GLU A 216 -11.39 -18.09 0.81
C GLU A 216 -11.01 -17.83 2.28
N THR A 217 -10.00 -16.99 2.57
CA THR A 217 -9.70 -16.54 3.93
C THR A 217 -10.66 -15.46 4.45
N GLY A 218 -11.52 -14.91 3.60
CA GLY A 218 -12.32 -13.72 3.88
C GLY A 218 -11.56 -12.41 3.66
N GLY A 219 -10.38 -12.47 3.06
CA GLY A 219 -9.50 -11.33 2.80
C GLY A 219 -9.88 -10.51 1.55
N VAL A 220 -8.98 -9.63 1.14
CA VAL A 220 -9.19 -8.70 0.01
C VAL A 220 -7.87 -8.50 -0.76
N ILE A 221 -7.93 -8.54 -2.09
CA ILE A 221 -6.89 -8.01 -2.96
C ILE A 221 -7.20 -6.55 -3.26
N GLN A 222 -6.21 -5.67 -3.10
CA GLN A 222 -6.31 -4.25 -3.41
C GLN A 222 -5.51 -3.96 -4.68
N ILE A 223 -6.18 -3.42 -5.70
CA ILE A 223 -5.57 -3.20 -7.02
C ILE A 223 -4.65 -2.00 -6.96
N ASN A 224 -3.38 -2.24 -7.33
CA ASN A 224 -2.32 -1.25 -7.41
C ASN A 224 -2.46 -0.41 -8.69
N PHE A 225 -2.00 0.85 -8.63
CA PHE A 225 -2.09 1.78 -9.76
C PHE A 225 -0.79 1.91 -10.57
N TYR A 226 0.29 1.24 -10.17
CA TYR A 226 1.56 1.33 -10.89
C TYR A 226 1.43 0.78 -12.32
N PRO A 227 1.70 1.57 -13.37
CA PRO A 227 1.61 1.14 -14.76
C PRO A 227 2.39 -0.12 -15.09
N LEU A 228 3.53 -0.33 -14.40
CA LEU A 228 4.36 -1.54 -14.56
C LEU A 228 3.62 -2.82 -14.15
N PHE A 229 2.70 -2.73 -13.17
CA PHE A 229 1.90 -3.87 -12.71
C PHE A 229 0.58 -4.01 -13.48
N LEU A 230 0.20 -2.96 -14.22
CA LEU A 230 -1.04 -2.92 -14.97
C LEU A 230 -0.88 -3.41 -16.42
N SER A 231 0.33 -3.30 -17.02
CA SER A 231 0.50 -3.49 -18.47
C SER A 231 1.87 -4.04 -18.84
N ASP A 232 1.90 -5.19 -19.54
CA ASP A 232 3.14 -5.74 -20.14
C ASP A 232 3.71 -4.77 -21.19
N GLU A 233 2.85 -4.06 -21.96
CA GLU A 233 3.28 -3.05 -22.95
C GLU A 233 4.04 -1.89 -22.29
N PHE A 234 3.58 -1.46 -21.10
CA PHE A 234 4.29 -0.43 -20.37
C PHE A 234 5.62 -0.95 -19.79
N ALA A 235 5.66 -2.19 -19.31
CA ALA A 235 6.91 -2.79 -18.84
C ALA A 235 7.99 -2.79 -19.94
N GLU A 236 7.62 -3.18 -21.17
CA GLU A 236 8.51 -3.11 -22.34
C GLU A 236 8.92 -1.66 -22.68
N THR A 237 7.99 -0.71 -22.60
CA THR A 237 8.24 0.72 -22.84
C THR A 237 9.24 1.29 -21.83
N LEU A 238 9.06 0.98 -20.54
CA LEU A 238 9.93 1.43 -19.46
C LEU A 238 11.34 0.83 -19.59
N GLU A 239 11.45 -0.47 -19.85
CA GLU A 239 12.71 -1.15 -20.09
C GLU A 239 13.49 -0.53 -21.26
N HIS A 240 12.83 -0.32 -22.42
CA HIS A 240 13.44 0.29 -23.59
C HIS A 240 13.85 1.76 -23.37
N SER A 241 13.20 2.48 -22.48
CA SER A 241 13.53 3.87 -22.17
C SER A 241 14.84 4.00 -21.41
N GLY A 242 15.26 2.97 -20.66
CA GLY A 242 16.42 3.01 -19.76
C GLY A 242 16.25 3.98 -18.58
N LEU A 243 15.06 4.50 -18.32
CA LEU A 243 14.82 5.50 -17.28
C LEU A 243 14.68 4.89 -15.88
N ASP A 244 14.28 3.63 -15.77
CA ASP A 244 14.03 2.96 -14.47
C ASP A 244 15.28 2.96 -13.57
N PRO A 245 16.45 2.45 -13.98
CA PRO A 245 17.65 2.49 -13.13
C PRO A 245 18.12 3.91 -12.82
N ILE A 246 17.87 4.86 -13.71
CA ILE A 246 18.21 6.28 -13.49
C ILE A 246 17.29 6.86 -12.39
N SER A 247 16.00 6.52 -12.44
CA SER A 247 15.03 6.91 -11.43
C SER A 247 15.41 6.38 -10.05
N ASP A 248 15.77 5.09 -9.96
CA ASP A 248 16.21 4.46 -8.72
C ASP A 248 17.45 5.15 -8.12
N GLU A 249 18.44 5.49 -8.94
CA GLU A 249 19.63 6.21 -8.49
C GLU A 249 19.31 7.62 -7.97
N ILE A 250 18.46 8.36 -8.69
CA ILE A 250 18.02 9.71 -8.29
C ILE A 250 17.24 9.63 -6.98
N GLU A 251 16.33 8.66 -6.85
CA GLU A 251 15.56 8.47 -5.64
C GLU A 251 16.46 8.15 -4.44
N ALA A 252 17.40 7.23 -4.59
CA ALA A 252 18.36 6.90 -3.54
C ALA A 252 19.15 8.14 -3.05
N ARG A 253 19.60 9.00 -3.96
CA ARG A 253 20.27 10.26 -3.61
C ARG A 253 19.33 11.23 -2.88
N PHE A 254 18.08 11.31 -3.31
CA PHE A 254 17.10 12.19 -2.67
C PHE A 254 16.71 11.71 -1.27
N ILE A 255 16.63 10.39 -1.05
CA ILE A 255 16.45 9.81 0.29
C ILE A 255 17.62 10.16 1.22
N MET A 256 18.84 10.09 0.73
CA MET A 256 20.05 10.33 1.53
C MET A 256 20.26 11.81 1.89
N ASP A 257 19.86 12.74 1.03
CA ASP A 257 19.93 14.18 1.26
C ASP A 257 18.67 14.89 0.75
N PRO A 258 17.58 14.87 1.55
CA PRO A 258 16.30 15.46 1.16
C PRO A 258 16.31 17.00 1.19
N ALA A 259 17.30 17.61 1.83
CA ALA A 259 17.45 19.08 1.87
C ALA A 259 18.12 19.63 0.59
N SER A 260 18.75 18.79 -0.21
CA SER A 260 19.41 19.20 -1.45
C SER A 260 18.39 19.64 -2.51
N GLU A 261 18.47 20.91 -2.90
CA GLU A 261 17.65 21.45 -4.01
C GLU A 261 17.99 20.76 -5.35
N ALA A 262 19.24 20.34 -5.55
CA ALA A 262 19.66 19.61 -6.74
C ALA A 262 18.98 18.23 -6.81
N ASN A 263 19.00 17.46 -5.73
CA ASN A 263 18.33 16.14 -5.68
C ASN A 263 16.82 16.28 -5.90
N ARG A 264 16.19 17.28 -5.31
CA ARG A 264 14.76 17.56 -5.50
C ARG A 264 14.45 17.90 -6.96
N ARG A 265 15.27 18.74 -7.60
CA ARG A 265 15.10 19.08 -9.01
C ARG A 265 15.27 17.85 -9.90
N ASP A 266 16.34 17.07 -9.71
CA ASP A 266 16.60 15.86 -10.48
C ASP A 266 15.42 14.85 -10.33
N TRP A 267 14.85 14.73 -9.12
CA TRP A 267 13.69 13.91 -8.86
C TRP A 267 12.45 14.40 -9.64
N ILE A 268 12.15 15.69 -9.65
CA ILE A 268 11.05 16.24 -10.43
C ILE A 268 11.27 16.02 -11.92
N GLU A 269 12.48 16.24 -12.43
CA GLU A 269 12.81 16.05 -13.85
C GLU A 269 12.64 14.59 -14.31
N ILE A 270 13.07 13.62 -13.51
CA ILE A 270 12.92 12.21 -13.87
C ILE A 270 11.44 11.80 -13.86
N GLN A 271 10.64 12.27 -12.89
CA GLN A 271 9.19 12.03 -12.86
C GLN A 271 8.51 12.58 -14.12
N GLN A 272 8.89 13.76 -14.58
CA GLN A 272 8.35 14.35 -15.81
C GLN A 272 8.71 13.50 -17.04
N LYS A 273 9.96 13.03 -17.15
CA LYS A 273 10.40 12.16 -18.26
C LYS A 273 9.64 10.82 -18.27
N LEU A 274 9.43 10.22 -17.09
CA LEU A 274 8.65 8.99 -16.97
C LEU A 274 7.17 9.22 -17.34
N ALA A 275 6.62 10.38 -17.01
CA ALA A 275 5.27 10.75 -17.36
C ALA A 275 5.04 11.01 -18.88
N GLU A 276 6.10 11.26 -19.65
CA GLU A 276 6.07 11.37 -21.11
C GLU A 276 6.00 10.00 -21.82
N LEU A 277 6.33 8.91 -21.14
CA LEU A 277 6.22 7.56 -21.70
C LEU A 277 4.75 7.24 -22.02
N LYS A 278 4.53 6.47 -23.10
CA LYS A 278 3.22 5.91 -23.40
C LYS A 278 2.83 4.93 -22.29
N ARG A 279 1.87 5.30 -21.46
CA ARG A 279 1.41 4.56 -20.28
C ARG A 279 -0.07 4.20 -20.41
N PRO A 280 -0.54 3.15 -19.69
CA PRO A 280 -1.95 2.81 -19.71
C PRO A 280 -2.79 3.91 -19.06
N SER A 281 -4.04 4.08 -19.53
CA SER A 281 -4.98 4.95 -18.86
C SER A 281 -5.50 4.30 -17.57
N TYR A 282 -6.07 5.11 -16.66
CA TYR A 282 -6.70 4.63 -15.42
C TYR A 282 -7.74 3.53 -15.63
N LYS A 283 -8.31 3.41 -16.83
CA LYS A 283 -9.27 2.35 -17.15
C LYS A 283 -8.66 0.94 -17.05
N ARG A 284 -7.34 0.84 -17.18
CA ARG A 284 -6.65 -0.43 -16.99
C ARG A 284 -6.74 -0.94 -15.56
N ILE A 285 -6.84 -0.06 -14.57
CA ILE A 285 -7.14 -0.42 -13.17
C ILE A 285 -8.47 -1.15 -13.10
N ILE A 286 -9.49 -0.64 -13.82
CA ILE A 286 -10.82 -1.26 -13.81
C ILE A 286 -10.81 -2.63 -14.50
N ASP A 287 -9.97 -2.84 -15.54
CA ASP A 287 -9.79 -4.17 -16.14
C ASP A 287 -9.27 -5.19 -15.10
N HIS A 288 -8.33 -4.77 -14.23
CA HIS A 288 -7.84 -5.61 -13.14
C HIS A 288 -8.90 -5.83 -12.04
N ILE A 289 -9.71 -4.81 -11.73
CA ILE A 289 -10.86 -4.95 -10.82
C ILE A 289 -11.85 -5.95 -11.40
N ASP A 290 -12.25 -5.82 -12.67
CA ASP A 290 -13.20 -6.73 -13.35
C ASP A 290 -12.69 -8.18 -13.30
N HIS A 291 -11.39 -8.39 -13.60
CA HIS A 291 -10.79 -9.72 -13.55
C HIS A 291 -10.80 -10.28 -12.11
N ALA A 292 -10.34 -9.53 -11.14
CA ALA A 292 -10.31 -9.95 -9.74
C ALA A 292 -11.73 -10.26 -9.20
N VAL A 293 -12.72 -9.43 -9.55
CA VAL A 293 -14.13 -9.65 -9.20
C VAL A 293 -14.67 -10.93 -9.85
N SER A 294 -14.27 -11.22 -11.09
CA SER A 294 -14.69 -12.46 -11.78
C SER A 294 -14.16 -13.74 -11.11
N ILE A 295 -13.01 -13.65 -10.41
CA ILE A 295 -12.36 -14.78 -9.71
C ILE A 295 -12.84 -14.90 -8.25
N ALA A 296 -12.85 -13.78 -7.52
CA ALA A 296 -13.05 -13.74 -6.07
C ALA A 296 -14.44 -13.26 -5.64
N GLY A 297 -15.18 -12.62 -6.53
CA GLY A 297 -16.41 -11.90 -6.19
C GLY A 297 -16.12 -10.49 -5.64
N VAL A 298 -17.15 -9.64 -5.70
CA VAL A 298 -17.07 -8.22 -5.39
C VAL A 298 -16.65 -7.91 -3.94
N ASP A 299 -16.92 -8.84 -3.02
CA ASP A 299 -16.62 -8.67 -1.60
C ASP A 299 -15.13 -8.80 -1.25
N HIS A 300 -14.29 -9.19 -2.22
CA HIS A 300 -12.88 -9.51 -2.01
C HIS A 300 -11.92 -8.67 -2.84
N VAL A 301 -12.38 -7.56 -3.41
CA VAL A 301 -11.59 -6.64 -4.23
C VAL A 301 -11.69 -5.22 -3.66
N GLY A 302 -10.61 -4.45 -3.79
CA GLY A 302 -10.56 -3.05 -3.40
C GLY A 302 -9.44 -2.31 -4.14
N ILE A 303 -9.03 -1.15 -3.62
CA ILE A 303 -8.02 -0.28 -4.21
C ILE A 303 -6.89 0.01 -3.22
N GLY A 304 -5.65 0.00 -3.72
CA GLY A 304 -4.46 0.38 -2.98
C GLY A 304 -3.49 1.06 -3.95
N SER A 305 -3.51 2.38 -3.94
CA SER A 305 -2.95 3.19 -5.04
C SER A 305 -1.45 3.05 -5.22
N ASP A 306 -0.73 2.86 -4.14
CA ASP A 306 0.73 2.93 -4.12
C ASP A 306 1.25 4.35 -4.48
N PHE A 307 0.40 5.36 -4.32
CA PHE A 307 0.79 6.75 -4.52
C PHE A 307 1.95 7.14 -3.60
N ASP A 308 2.83 7.97 -4.10
CA ASP A 308 4.10 8.37 -3.47
C ASP A 308 5.16 7.23 -3.37
N GLY A 309 4.80 5.96 -3.62
CA GLY A 309 5.70 4.82 -3.75
C GLY A 309 5.99 4.42 -5.20
N ILE A 310 5.23 4.95 -6.15
CA ILE A 310 5.42 4.74 -7.59
C ILE A 310 5.95 6.00 -8.25
N ASN A 311 6.84 5.82 -9.22
CA ASN A 311 7.48 6.91 -9.95
C ASN A 311 6.70 7.41 -11.17
N VAL A 312 5.64 6.73 -11.56
CA VAL A 312 4.74 7.11 -12.65
C VAL A 312 3.33 6.54 -12.40
N THR A 313 2.31 7.31 -12.73
CA THR A 313 0.90 6.98 -12.54
C THR A 313 0.21 6.69 -13.87
N PRO A 314 -0.96 6.04 -13.91
CA PRO A 314 -1.75 5.88 -15.14
C PRO A 314 -2.21 7.23 -15.69
N GLU A 315 -2.38 7.31 -17.01
CA GLU A 315 -2.94 8.50 -17.67
C GLU A 315 -4.36 8.78 -17.16
N GLY A 316 -4.61 10.02 -16.74
CA GLY A 316 -5.89 10.47 -16.20
C GLY A 316 -6.09 10.22 -14.71
N LEU A 317 -5.07 9.67 -14.02
CA LEU A 317 -5.06 9.47 -12.57
C LEU A 317 -3.68 9.87 -11.99
N GLU A 318 -3.26 11.11 -12.27
CA GLU A 318 -1.93 11.62 -11.94
C GLU A 318 -1.70 11.80 -10.43
N ASP A 319 -2.76 11.98 -9.67
CA ASP A 319 -2.74 12.11 -8.22
C ASP A 319 -4.08 11.70 -7.59
N VAL A 320 -4.13 11.62 -6.27
CA VAL A 320 -5.32 11.17 -5.53
C VAL A 320 -6.55 12.06 -5.73
N SER A 321 -6.40 13.32 -6.12
CA SER A 321 -7.54 14.23 -6.39
C SER A 321 -8.42 13.76 -7.55
N LYS A 322 -7.89 12.85 -8.37
CA LYS A 322 -8.58 12.25 -9.53
C LYS A 322 -9.29 10.93 -9.19
N MET A 323 -9.20 10.44 -7.96
CA MET A 323 -9.81 9.17 -7.55
C MET A 323 -11.27 8.98 -7.99
N PRO A 324 -12.14 10.00 -8.00
CA PRO A 324 -13.53 9.84 -8.45
C PRO A 324 -13.70 9.24 -9.84
N VAL A 325 -12.75 9.44 -10.77
CA VAL A 325 -12.86 8.90 -12.15
C VAL A 325 -12.86 7.36 -12.17
N VAL A 326 -12.23 6.74 -11.18
CA VAL A 326 -12.20 5.27 -11.02
C VAL A 326 -13.61 4.75 -10.76
N PHE A 327 -14.31 5.35 -9.82
CA PHE A 327 -15.68 4.95 -9.45
C PHE A 327 -16.71 5.29 -10.52
N GLU A 328 -16.54 6.42 -11.21
CA GLU A 328 -17.35 6.78 -12.38
C GLU A 328 -17.23 5.75 -13.50
N GLU A 329 -16.01 5.29 -13.78
CA GLU A 329 -15.78 4.28 -14.81
C GLU A 329 -16.37 2.91 -14.41
N MET A 330 -16.29 2.52 -13.14
CA MET A 330 -16.95 1.31 -12.63
C MET A 330 -18.47 1.38 -12.85
N GLY A 331 -19.09 2.53 -12.55
CA GLY A 331 -20.52 2.75 -12.83
C GLY A 331 -20.86 2.60 -14.32
N LYS A 332 -20.01 3.14 -15.23
CA LYS A 332 -20.16 2.97 -16.68
C LYS A 332 -20.04 1.51 -17.13
N ARG A 333 -19.26 0.68 -16.40
CA ARG A 333 -19.13 -0.77 -16.65
C ARG A 333 -20.24 -1.60 -16.02
N GLY A 334 -21.19 -0.98 -15.32
CA GLY A 334 -22.39 -1.65 -14.80
C GLY A 334 -22.29 -2.12 -13.36
N TYR A 335 -21.26 -1.73 -12.60
CA TYR A 335 -21.24 -1.95 -11.15
C TYR A 335 -22.39 -1.19 -10.48
N SER A 336 -23.08 -1.84 -9.55
CA SER A 336 -24.07 -1.15 -8.72
C SER A 336 -23.40 -0.19 -7.73
N GLU A 337 -24.11 0.82 -7.23
CA GLU A 337 -23.61 1.71 -6.18
C GLU A 337 -23.10 0.93 -4.97
N SER A 338 -23.81 -0.13 -4.58
CA SER A 338 -23.40 -1.00 -3.47
C SER A 338 -22.09 -1.74 -3.75
N ASP A 339 -21.84 -2.21 -5.00
CA ASP A 339 -20.62 -2.88 -5.37
C ASP A 339 -19.44 -1.90 -5.38
N ILE A 340 -19.69 -0.68 -5.89
CA ILE A 340 -18.70 0.39 -5.87
C ILE A 340 -18.31 0.76 -4.43
N GLU A 341 -19.28 0.88 -3.51
CA GLU A 341 -19.01 1.17 -2.09
C GLU A 341 -18.17 0.09 -1.41
N LYS A 342 -18.43 -1.18 -1.73
CA LYS A 342 -17.63 -2.31 -1.24
C LYS A 342 -16.18 -2.19 -1.69
N ILE A 343 -15.95 -2.04 -2.99
CA ILE A 343 -14.61 -1.94 -3.60
C ILE A 343 -13.90 -0.65 -3.16
N ALA A 344 -14.65 0.46 -3.06
CA ALA A 344 -14.09 1.75 -2.67
C ALA A 344 -13.47 1.75 -1.26
N GLY A 345 -13.92 0.85 -0.35
CA GLY A 345 -13.34 0.81 0.99
C GLY A 345 -13.99 -0.15 1.97
N LEU A 346 -15.29 -0.45 1.84
CA LEU A 346 -16.01 -1.24 2.85
C LEU A 346 -15.47 -2.67 2.97
N ASN A 347 -14.95 -3.26 1.89
CA ASN A 347 -14.32 -4.58 1.93
C ASN A 347 -13.09 -4.61 2.84
N PHE A 348 -12.22 -3.60 2.75
CA PHE A 348 -11.05 -3.50 3.62
C PHE A 348 -11.45 -3.23 5.07
N MET A 349 -12.42 -2.35 5.30
CA MET A 349 -12.96 -2.07 6.63
C MET A 349 -13.57 -3.32 7.29
N ARG A 350 -14.23 -4.17 6.50
CA ARG A 350 -14.73 -5.48 6.95
C ARG A 350 -13.59 -6.40 7.39
N VAL A 351 -12.51 -6.46 6.62
CA VAL A 351 -11.32 -7.26 6.97
C VAL A 351 -10.70 -6.74 8.26
N MET A 352 -10.48 -5.44 8.39
CA MET A 352 -9.96 -4.83 9.63
C MET A 352 -10.78 -5.25 10.84
N LYS A 353 -12.11 -5.10 10.75
CA LYS A 353 -13.02 -5.45 11.83
C LYS A 353 -12.98 -6.95 12.17
N THR A 354 -12.89 -7.80 11.15
CA THR A 354 -12.81 -9.25 11.34
C THR A 354 -11.51 -9.62 12.05
N VAL A 355 -10.37 -9.10 11.58
CA VAL A 355 -9.05 -9.37 12.18
C VAL A 355 -9.00 -8.86 13.62
N GLU A 356 -9.53 -7.67 13.91
CA GLU A 356 -9.61 -7.13 15.27
C GLU A 356 -10.50 -8.01 16.18
N SER A 357 -11.61 -8.53 15.66
CA SER A 357 -12.52 -9.38 16.43
C SER A 357 -11.93 -10.74 16.81
N LEU A 358 -10.94 -11.22 16.03
CA LEU A 358 -10.22 -12.47 16.27
C LEU A 358 -9.03 -12.30 17.22
N ALA A 359 -8.68 -11.06 17.58
CA ALA A 359 -7.59 -10.79 18.53
C ALA A 359 -7.85 -11.40 19.89
N GLU A 360 -6.81 -11.95 20.49
CA GLU A 360 -6.89 -12.44 21.89
C GLU A 360 -7.04 -11.26 22.85
N ARG A 361 -8.21 -11.11 23.47
CA ARG A 361 -8.43 -10.14 24.54
C ARG A 361 -7.58 -10.54 25.76
N ARG A 362 -6.65 -9.68 26.17
CA ARG A 362 -5.97 -9.78 27.45
C ARG A 362 -6.77 -9.14 28.56
#